data_79b427cdfb679b60076bd20b76037d2c
#
_entry.id   79b427cdfb679b60076bd20b76037d2c
#
_cell.length_a   1.000
_cell.length_b   1.000
_cell.length_c   1.000
_cell.angle_alpha   90.00
_cell.angle_beta   90.00
_cell.angle_gamma   90.00
#
_symmetry.space_group_name_H-M   'P 1'
#
loop_
_entity.id
_entity.type
_entity.pdbx_description
1 polymer ?
#
loop_
_entity_poly.entity_id
_entity_poly.type
_entity_poly.pdbx_seq_one_letter_code
_entity_poly.pdbx_strand_id
1 'polypeptide(L)'
;MSERAGRSGRRGAAAAAADVAGLPVPVGLPGRPGVSAVRVLRAELVKASALPAVRWSAVAAVVVNAGVACFVAYQARYDVGSAPPELLRLLTLAVVAAQLPVLVLGVLVSAGEYPSGAARTTFLAVPRRLPVLAAQAVAAAGTAALTAGAALAVTLLALLPFRAGLSLTLDPSDLQTARVLGGYVLYLVLVALLGSALGSLARGPAAGLVAGVGLVFLLERVVPLVGAPALVAALPGWAGRLVVASDAGATELAAQAGVGTTPWQGLTVTVVWVVALLLAAALRLRHADV
;
A
#
# COMPACT_ATOMS: atom_id res chain seq x y z
N MET A 1 -49.20 -8.37 -49.77
CA MET A 1 -49.81 -8.68 -48.45
C MET A 1 -48.87 -8.48 -47.28
N SER A 2 -47.73 -7.78 -47.47
CA SER A 2 -46.67 -7.62 -46.43
C SER A 2 -46.60 -6.24 -45.73
N GLU A 3 -47.42 -5.27 -46.20
CA GLU A 3 -47.30 -3.89 -45.68
C GLU A 3 -48.19 -3.57 -44.46
N ARG A 4 -49.18 -4.43 -44.16
CA ARG A 4 -50.09 -4.25 -43.01
C ARG A 4 -49.51 -4.72 -41.65
N ALA A 5 -48.55 -5.64 -41.64
CA ALA A 5 -47.94 -6.18 -40.40
C ALA A 5 -46.97 -5.21 -39.70
N GLY A 6 -46.29 -4.32 -40.46
CA GLY A 6 -45.35 -3.36 -39.91
C GLY A 6 -45.99 -2.16 -39.19
N ARG A 7 -47.25 -1.82 -39.48
CA ARG A 7 -47.92 -0.68 -38.83
C ARG A 7 -48.55 -1.01 -37.48
N SER A 8 -48.92 -2.26 -37.23
CA SER A 8 -49.49 -2.66 -35.92
C SER A 8 -48.42 -2.71 -34.83
N GLY A 9 -47.19 -3.18 -35.14
CA GLY A 9 -46.08 -3.24 -34.17
C GLY A 9 -45.60 -1.86 -33.71
N ARG A 10 -45.57 -0.87 -34.61
CA ARG A 10 -45.18 0.52 -34.24
C ARG A 10 -46.24 1.24 -33.40
N ARG A 11 -47.54 0.96 -33.59
CA ARG A 11 -48.59 1.54 -32.75
C ARG A 11 -48.61 0.94 -31.34
N GLY A 12 -48.33 -0.36 -31.18
CA GLY A 12 -48.19 -1.00 -29.88
C GLY A 12 -47.00 -0.47 -29.07
N ALA A 13 -45.82 -0.26 -29.70
CA ALA A 13 -44.65 0.31 -29.05
C ALA A 13 -44.86 1.78 -28.65
N ALA A 14 -45.55 2.59 -29.47
CA ALA A 14 -45.86 3.98 -29.14
C ALA A 14 -46.91 4.11 -28.02
N ALA A 15 -47.88 3.19 -27.95
CA ALA A 15 -48.88 3.15 -26.87
C ALA A 15 -48.22 2.71 -25.54
N ALA A 16 -47.34 1.73 -25.57
CA ALA A 16 -46.58 1.30 -24.39
C ALA A 16 -45.61 2.41 -23.86
N ALA A 17 -45.00 3.19 -24.77
CA ALA A 17 -44.17 4.33 -24.39
C ALA A 17 -44.99 5.50 -23.80
N ALA A 18 -46.24 5.70 -24.26
CA ALA A 18 -47.11 6.73 -23.70
C ALA A 18 -47.65 6.36 -22.31
N ASP A 19 -47.85 5.08 -22.05
CA ASP A 19 -48.34 4.58 -20.75
C ASP A 19 -47.27 4.67 -19.66
N VAL A 20 -45.96 4.56 -20.02
CA VAL A 20 -44.85 4.79 -19.11
C VAL A 20 -44.66 6.27 -18.77
N ALA A 21 -45.05 7.20 -19.67
CA ALA A 21 -44.96 8.64 -19.41
C ALA A 21 -46.04 9.16 -18.41
N GLY A 22 -47.08 8.38 -18.15
CA GLY A 22 -48.11 8.71 -17.17
C GLY A 22 -47.92 8.18 -15.76
N LEU A 23 -46.87 7.41 -15.51
CA LEU A 23 -46.53 6.98 -14.15
C LEU A 23 -46.12 8.21 -13.33
N PRO A 24 -46.74 8.45 -12.15
CA PRO A 24 -46.29 9.54 -11.28
C PRO A 24 -44.81 9.31 -10.93
N VAL A 25 -43.96 10.21 -11.43
CA VAL A 25 -42.58 10.26 -10.96
C VAL A 25 -42.66 10.39 -9.44
N PRO A 26 -42.10 9.46 -8.65
CA PRO A 26 -42.19 9.55 -7.21
C PRO A 26 -41.53 10.86 -6.77
N VAL A 27 -42.39 11.87 -6.57
CA VAL A 27 -41.98 13.18 -6.05
C VAL A 27 -41.61 12.97 -4.62
N GLY A 28 -40.30 13.11 -4.32
CA GLY A 28 -39.82 13.12 -2.95
C GLY A 28 -39.46 11.74 -2.39
N LEU A 29 -38.43 11.11 -2.94
CA LEU A 29 -37.61 10.27 -2.09
C LEU A 29 -37.08 11.17 -0.98
N PRO A 30 -37.29 10.83 0.33
CA PRO A 30 -36.77 11.59 1.43
C PRO A 30 -35.28 11.81 1.16
N GLY A 31 -34.81 13.07 1.29
CA GLY A 31 -33.49 13.50 0.85
C GLY A 31 -32.46 12.45 1.19
N ARG A 32 -31.82 11.85 0.19
CA ARG A 32 -30.79 10.83 0.37
C ARG A 32 -29.77 11.43 1.34
N PRO A 33 -29.59 10.83 2.52
CA PRO A 33 -28.61 11.37 3.46
C PRO A 33 -27.29 11.49 2.71
N GLY A 34 -26.75 12.71 2.64
CA GLY A 34 -25.57 13.04 1.85
C GLY A 34 -24.46 12.04 2.13
N VAL A 35 -23.66 11.72 1.12
CA VAL A 35 -22.56 10.75 1.23
C VAL A 35 -21.60 11.24 2.33
N SER A 36 -21.62 10.61 3.51
CA SER A 36 -20.73 10.96 4.61
C SER A 36 -19.35 10.34 4.40
N ALA A 37 -18.28 11.01 4.83
CA ALA A 37 -16.90 10.49 4.75
C ALA A 37 -16.76 9.12 5.42
N VAL A 38 -17.48 8.89 6.52
CA VAL A 38 -17.49 7.61 7.24
C VAL A 38 -18.07 6.47 6.38
N ARG A 39 -19.13 6.74 5.60
CA ARG A 39 -19.70 5.73 4.70
C ARG A 39 -18.75 5.39 3.57
N VAL A 40 -18.07 6.39 3.00
CA VAL A 40 -17.05 6.19 1.97
C VAL A 40 -15.91 5.35 2.52
N LEU A 41 -15.38 5.70 3.69
CA LEU A 41 -14.32 4.93 4.33
C LEU A 41 -14.73 3.47 4.60
N ARG A 42 -15.93 3.27 5.16
CA ARG A 42 -16.44 1.91 5.41
C ARG A 42 -16.56 1.10 4.11
N ALA A 43 -17.03 1.71 3.04
CA ALA A 43 -17.11 1.05 1.73
C ALA A 43 -15.72 0.66 1.21
N GLU A 44 -14.70 1.53 1.33
CA GLU A 44 -13.33 1.23 0.92
C GLU A 44 -12.70 0.12 1.78
N LEU A 45 -12.93 0.10 3.09
CA LEU A 45 -12.46 -0.97 3.97
C LEU A 45 -13.09 -2.32 3.64
N VAL A 46 -14.42 -2.36 3.42
CA VAL A 46 -15.11 -3.59 3.00
C VAL A 46 -14.59 -4.06 1.65
N LYS A 47 -14.40 -3.17 0.70
CA LYS A 47 -13.83 -3.47 -0.61
C LYS A 47 -12.41 -4.03 -0.49
N ALA A 48 -11.53 -3.37 0.23
CA ALA A 48 -10.16 -3.83 0.46
C ALA A 48 -10.12 -5.23 1.08
N SER A 49 -10.99 -5.49 2.07
CA SER A 49 -11.10 -6.81 2.70
C SER A 49 -11.74 -7.88 1.80
N ALA A 50 -12.58 -7.50 0.83
CA ALA A 50 -13.27 -8.43 -0.07
C ALA A 50 -12.40 -8.85 -1.28
N LEU A 51 -11.44 -8.02 -1.71
CA LEU A 51 -10.61 -8.28 -2.89
C LEU A 51 -9.61 -9.43 -2.64
N PRO A 52 -9.70 -10.56 -3.37
CA PRO A 52 -8.78 -11.69 -3.19
C PRO A 52 -7.31 -11.30 -3.40
N ALA A 53 -7.03 -10.44 -4.37
CA ALA A 53 -5.67 -9.99 -4.66
C ALA A 53 -5.03 -9.22 -3.49
N VAL A 54 -5.80 -8.40 -2.77
CA VAL A 54 -5.34 -7.70 -1.55
C VAL A 54 -5.03 -8.70 -0.43
N ARG A 55 -5.91 -9.71 -0.24
CA ARG A 55 -5.68 -10.76 0.76
C ARG A 55 -4.43 -11.57 0.45
N TRP A 56 -4.25 -12.01 -0.80
CA TRP A 56 -3.06 -12.75 -1.21
C TRP A 56 -1.78 -11.93 -1.10
N SER A 57 -1.83 -10.63 -1.39
CA SER A 57 -0.69 -9.73 -1.16
C SER A 57 -0.34 -9.62 0.33
N ALA A 58 -1.36 -9.56 1.21
CA ALA A 58 -1.14 -9.56 2.66
C ALA A 58 -0.53 -10.87 3.14
N VAL A 59 -1.08 -12.02 2.71
CA VAL A 59 -0.52 -13.35 3.03
C VAL A 59 0.92 -13.47 2.51
N ALA A 60 1.18 -13.05 1.27
CA ALA A 60 2.52 -13.06 0.70
C ALA A 60 3.50 -12.20 1.51
N ALA A 61 3.08 -11.02 1.99
CA ALA A 61 3.91 -10.17 2.84
C ALA A 61 4.31 -10.89 4.15
N VAL A 62 3.34 -11.54 4.81
CA VAL A 62 3.59 -12.29 6.05
C VAL A 62 4.53 -13.48 5.81
N VAL A 63 4.24 -14.29 4.79
CA VAL A 63 5.01 -15.51 4.48
C VAL A 63 6.43 -15.18 4.04
N VAL A 64 6.58 -14.21 3.14
CA VAL A 64 7.90 -13.82 2.62
C VAL A 64 8.74 -13.19 3.73
N ASN A 65 8.14 -12.34 4.57
CA ASN A 65 8.84 -11.73 5.70
C ASN A 65 9.37 -12.79 6.68
N ALA A 66 8.50 -13.69 7.16
CA ALA A 66 8.90 -14.74 8.08
C ALA A 66 9.89 -15.72 7.44
N GLY A 67 9.68 -16.06 6.16
CA GLY A 67 10.56 -16.94 5.40
C GLY A 67 11.98 -16.39 5.27
N VAL A 68 12.13 -15.10 4.92
CA VAL A 68 13.44 -14.44 4.83
C VAL A 68 14.12 -14.39 6.19
N ALA A 69 13.40 -13.99 7.26
CA ALA A 69 13.96 -13.95 8.59
C ALA A 69 14.45 -15.34 9.06
N CYS A 70 13.64 -16.38 8.87
CA CYS A 70 14.01 -17.77 9.20
C CYS A 70 15.17 -18.27 8.34
N PHE A 71 15.20 -17.94 7.06
CA PHE A 71 16.28 -18.33 6.15
C PHE A 71 17.63 -17.71 6.61
N VAL A 72 17.64 -16.41 6.91
CA VAL A 72 18.85 -15.74 7.41
C VAL A 72 19.28 -16.29 8.77
N ALA A 73 18.31 -16.53 9.67
CA ALA A 73 18.59 -17.16 10.96
C ALA A 73 19.16 -18.60 10.83
N TYR A 74 18.66 -19.36 9.84
CA TYR A 74 19.17 -20.69 9.52
C TYR A 74 20.61 -20.64 9.00
N GLN A 75 20.89 -19.76 8.04
CA GLN A 75 22.23 -19.58 7.48
C GLN A 75 23.26 -19.18 8.56
N ALA A 76 22.87 -18.32 9.49
CA ALA A 76 23.71 -17.87 10.58
C ALA A 76 24.20 -19.00 11.52
N ARG A 77 23.53 -20.16 11.55
CA ARG A 77 23.98 -21.35 12.31
C ARG A 77 25.22 -22.01 11.70
N TYR A 78 25.46 -21.83 10.43
CA TYR A 78 26.58 -22.44 9.69
C TYR A 78 27.75 -21.47 9.50
N ASP A 79 27.57 -20.21 9.84
CA ASP A 79 28.58 -19.19 9.70
C ASP A 79 29.50 -19.20 10.93
N VAL A 80 30.47 -20.12 10.89
CA VAL A 80 31.41 -20.35 11.98
C VAL A 80 32.44 -19.21 12.02
N GLY A 81 32.37 -18.36 13.03
CA GLY A 81 33.33 -17.27 13.26
C GLY A 81 32.76 -15.87 13.16
N SER A 82 31.54 -15.70 12.65
CA SER A 82 30.83 -14.44 12.72
C SER A 82 29.99 -14.33 14.00
N ALA A 83 29.82 -13.12 14.51
CA ALA A 83 28.89 -12.87 15.60
C ALA A 83 27.46 -13.23 15.20
N PRO A 84 26.66 -13.89 16.07
CA PRO A 84 25.27 -14.23 15.75
C PRO A 84 24.47 -12.96 15.45
N PRO A 85 23.62 -12.97 14.41
CA PRO A 85 22.85 -11.79 14.04
C PRO A 85 21.87 -11.43 15.16
N GLU A 86 21.79 -10.15 15.47
CA GLU A 86 20.78 -9.60 16.35
C GLU A 86 19.38 -9.74 15.74
N LEU A 87 18.36 -9.92 16.59
CA LEU A 87 16.98 -9.99 16.15
C LEU A 87 16.56 -8.79 15.29
N LEU A 88 16.96 -7.58 15.70
CA LEU A 88 16.64 -6.35 14.99
C LEU A 88 17.23 -6.33 13.58
N ARG A 89 18.43 -6.91 13.38
CA ARG A 89 19.04 -7.08 12.05
C ARG A 89 18.23 -8.03 11.17
N LEU A 90 17.73 -9.13 11.73
CA LEU A 90 16.86 -10.07 11.01
C LEU A 90 15.57 -9.37 10.52
N LEU A 91 14.94 -8.56 11.36
CA LEU A 91 13.75 -7.78 10.99
C LEU A 91 14.05 -6.75 9.88
N THR A 92 15.22 -6.07 9.96
CA THR A 92 15.63 -5.11 8.93
C THR A 92 15.84 -5.77 7.56
N LEU A 93 16.39 -6.99 7.52
CA LEU A 93 16.57 -7.74 6.28
C LEU A 93 15.23 -8.26 5.74
N ALA A 94 14.38 -8.76 6.62
CA ALA A 94 13.09 -9.32 6.25
C ALA A 94 12.13 -8.26 5.70
N VAL A 95 12.14 -7.02 6.23
CA VAL A 95 11.26 -5.94 5.77
C VAL A 95 11.48 -5.59 4.29
N VAL A 96 12.72 -5.72 3.79
CA VAL A 96 13.03 -5.48 2.36
C VAL A 96 12.25 -6.42 1.45
N ALA A 97 12.04 -7.65 1.87
CA ALA A 97 11.25 -8.61 1.09
C ALA A 97 9.74 -8.36 1.23
N ALA A 98 9.27 -7.98 2.44
CA ALA A 98 7.87 -7.68 2.72
C ALA A 98 7.37 -6.40 2.01
N GLN A 99 8.26 -5.43 1.72
CA GLN A 99 7.86 -4.17 1.11
C GLN A 99 7.25 -4.34 -0.29
N LEU A 100 7.66 -5.35 -1.08
CA LEU A 100 7.11 -5.59 -2.42
C LEU A 100 5.62 -5.99 -2.36
N PRO A 101 5.21 -7.06 -1.67
CA PRO A 101 3.79 -7.39 -1.59
C PRO A 101 2.95 -6.33 -0.87
N VAL A 102 3.52 -5.56 0.07
CA VAL A 102 2.83 -4.43 0.71
C VAL A 102 2.65 -3.26 -0.26
N LEU A 103 3.63 -2.98 -1.13
CA LEU A 103 3.48 -2.01 -2.22
C LEU A 103 2.35 -2.43 -3.17
N VAL A 104 2.32 -3.72 -3.57
CA VAL A 104 1.24 -4.30 -4.39
C VAL A 104 -0.12 -4.10 -3.73
N LEU A 105 -0.23 -4.40 -2.44
CA LEU A 105 -1.45 -4.19 -1.66
C LEU A 105 -1.93 -2.73 -1.76
N GLY A 106 -1.03 -1.76 -1.54
CA GLY A 106 -1.35 -0.34 -1.64
C GLY A 106 -1.87 0.06 -3.02
N VAL A 107 -1.20 -0.39 -4.09
CA VAL A 107 -1.61 -0.14 -5.48
C VAL A 107 -3.00 -0.74 -5.75
N LEU A 108 -3.26 -1.98 -5.31
CA LEU A 108 -4.52 -2.67 -5.56
C LEU A 108 -5.71 -2.02 -4.85
N VAL A 109 -5.51 -1.52 -3.63
CA VAL A 109 -6.57 -0.82 -2.88
C VAL A 109 -7.06 0.41 -3.64
N SER A 110 -6.17 1.17 -4.29
CA SER A 110 -6.54 2.42 -4.97
C SER A 110 -6.82 2.25 -6.47
N ALA A 111 -6.09 1.34 -7.13
CA ALA A 111 -6.14 1.21 -8.59
C ALA A 111 -6.91 -0.03 -9.10
N GLY A 112 -7.30 -0.94 -8.21
CA GLY A 112 -7.95 -2.21 -8.58
C GLY A 112 -9.29 -2.08 -9.31
N GLU A 113 -9.97 -0.93 -9.22
CA GLU A 113 -11.26 -0.69 -9.89
C GLU A 113 -11.15 -0.14 -11.32
N TYR A 114 -9.98 0.36 -11.72
CA TYR A 114 -9.83 0.98 -13.03
C TYR A 114 -10.02 -0.02 -14.19
N PRO A 115 -9.49 -1.25 -14.14
CA PRO A 115 -9.64 -2.20 -15.25
C PRO A 115 -11.10 -2.64 -15.49
N SER A 116 -11.92 -2.70 -14.44
CA SER A 116 -13.34 -3.10 -14.52
C SER A 116 -14.28 -1.95 -14.87
N GLY A 117 -13.78 -0.70 -14.91
CA GLY A 117 -14.61 0.49 -15.07
C GLY A 117 -15.44 0.87 -13.83
N ALA A 118 -15.33 0.11 -12.73
CA ALA A 118 -16.05 0.39 -11.48
C ALA A 118 -15.65 1.74 -10.86
N ALA A 119 -14.46 2.24 -11.17
CA ALA A 119 -14.04 3.58 -10.76
C ALA A 119 -14.99 4.68 -11.26
N ARG A 120 -15.57 4.52 -12.48
CA ARG A 120 -16.56 5.48 -13.02
C ARG A 120 -17.84 5.51 -12.18
N THR A 121 -18.35 4.35 -11.78
CA THR A 121 -19.57 4.28 -10.95
C THR A 121 -19.31 4.85 -9.55
N THR A 122 -18.14 4.64 -8.98
CA THR A 122 -17.72 5.23 -7.70
C THR A 122 -17.68 6.76 -7.78
N PHE A 123 -17.09 7.32 -8.84
CA PHE A 123 -17.01 8.78 -9.02
C PHE A 123 -18.36 9.44 -9.39
N LEU A 124 -19.26 8.72 -10.05
CA LEU A 124 -20.64 9.18 -10.28
C LEU A 124 -21.44 9.21 -8.98
N ALA A 125 -21.23 8.25 -8.09
CA ALA A 125 -21.91 8.19 -6.79
C ALA A 125 -21.41 9.23 -5.79
N VAL A 126 -20.12 9.61 -5.89
CA VAL A 126 -19.46 10.57 -4.99
C VAL A 126 -18.86 11.72 -5.82
N PRO A 127 -19.59 12.82 -6.04
CA PRO A 127 -19.13 13.93 -6.88
C PRO A 127 -17.84 14.60 -6.39
N ARG A 128 -17.61 14.53 -5.09
CA ARG A 128 -16.35 15.02 -4.47
C ARG A 128 -15.31 13.91 -4.47
N ARG A 129 -14.35 13.96 -5.38
CA ARG A 129 -13.31 12.91 -5.60
C ARG A 129 -12.27 12.81 -4.47
N LEU A 130 -11.97 13.92 -3.80
CA LEU A 130 -10.97 13.97 -2.72
C LEU A 130 -11.31 13.08 -1.51
N PRO A 131 -12.57 13.00 -1.01
CA PRO A 131 -12.94 12.07 0.04
C PRO A 131 -12.72 10.59 -0.33
N VAL A 132 -12.86 10.23 -1.61
CA VAL A 132 -12.59 8.87 -2.09
C VAL A 132 -11.09 8.56 -2.00
N LEU A 133 -10.24 9.47 -2.50
CA LEU A 133 -8.78 9.30 -2.40
C LEU A 133 -8.32 9.19 -0.93
N ALA A 134 -8.84 10.06 -0.05
CA ALA A 134 -8.53 9.99 1.36
C ALA A 134 -9.00 8.67 2.01
N ALA A 135 -10.20 8.20 1.67
CA ALA A 135 -10.71 6.92 2.16
C ALA A 135 -9.87 5.73 1.67
N GLN A 136 -9.43 5.75 0.41
CA GLN A 136 -8.52 4.75 -0.15
C GLN A 136 -7.16 4.75 0.56
N ALA A 137 -6.59 5.93 0.82
CA ALA A 137 -5.34 6.05 1.56
C ALA A 137 -5.48 5.51 2.99
N VAL A 138 -6.58 5.85 3.70
CA VAL A 138 -6.85 5.32 5.05
C VAL A 138 -7.07 3.80 5.01
N ALA A 139 -7.78 3.27 4.02
CA ALA A 139 -7.99 1.83 3.85
C ALA A 139 -6.65 1.11 3.56
N ALA A 140 -5.81 1.67 2.69
CA ALA A 140 -4.47 1.15 2.42
C ALA A 140 -3.59 1.15 3.68
N ALA A 141 -3.59 2.26 4.44
CA ALA A 141 -2.85 2.36 5.69
C ALA A 141 -3.32 1.34 6.73
N GLY A 142 -4.64 1.20 6.92
CA GLY A 142 -5.22 0.27 7.89
C GLY A 142 -4.94 -1.20 7.55
N THR A 143 -5.12 -1.58 6.29
CA THR A 143 -4.82 -2.95 5.82
C THR A 143 -3.33 -3.25 5.90
N ALA A 144 -2.46 -2.29 5.56
CA ALA A 144 -1.02 -2.43 5.68
C ALA A 144 -0.57 -2.53 7.14
N ALA A 145 -1.14 -1.74 8.06
CA ALA A 145 -0.82 -1.82 9.48
C ALA A 145 -1.17 -3.19 10.07
N LEU A 146 -2.35 -3.73 9.74
CA LEU A 146 -2.75 -5.09 10.14
C LEU A 146 -1.82 -6.15 9.54
N THR A 147 -1.47 -6.02 8.27
CA THR A 147 -0.55 -6.94 7.59
C THR A 147 0.85 -6.88 8.20
N ALA A 148 1.37 -5.68 8.46
CA ALA A 148 2.68 -5.47 9.08
C ALA A 148 2.73 -6.01 10.52
N GLY A 149 1.69 -5.75 11.31
CA GLY A 149 1.56 -6.32 12.66
C GLY A 149 1.52 -7.85 12.65
N ALA A 150 0.74 -8.44 11.73
CA ALA A 150 0.70 -9.89 11.55
C ALA A 150 2.05 -10.45 11.07
N ALA A 151 2.72 -9.78 10.11
CA ALA A 151 4.03 -10.18 9.62
C ALA A 151 5.07 -10.16 10.74
N LEU A 152 5.08 -9.11 11.55
CA LEU A 152 5.97 -8.99 12.70
C LEU A 152 5.70 -10.11 13.72
N ALA A 153 4.44 -10.31 14.12
CA ALA A 153 4.06 -11.34 15.09
C ALA A 153 4.44 -12.75 14.60
N VAL A 154 4.09 -13.09 13.35
CA VAL A 154 4.41 -14.40 12.76
C VAL A 154 5.92 -14.59 12.65
N THR A 155 6.68 -13.56 12.29
CA THR A 155 8.14 -13.63 12.21
C THR A 155 8.77 -13.87 13.58
N LEU A 156 8.33 -13.15 14.62
CA LEU A 156 8.81 -13.36 15.99
C LEU A 156 8.52 -14.78 16.48
N LEU A 157 7.31 -15.31 16.21
CA LEU A 157 6.94 -16.69 16.55
C LEU A 157 7.78 -17.71 15.76
N ALA A 158 7.99 -17.48 14.46
CA ALA A 158 8.76 -18.37 13.59
C ALA A 158 10.26 -18.41 13.96
N LEU A 159 10.78 -17.36 14.60
CA LEU A 159 12.15 -17.31 15.08
C LEU A 159 12.35 -17.99 16.44
N LEU A 160 11.30 -18.39 17.18
CA LEU A 160 11.42 -19.07 18.48
C LEU A 160 12.33 -20.30 18.46
N PRO A 161 12.29 -21.20 17.45
CA PRO A 161 13.18 -22.38 17.39
C PRO A 161 14.67 -22.03 17.25
N PHE A 162 14.98 -20.79 16.84
CA PHE A 162 16.35 -20.32 16.63
C PHE A 162 16.97 -19.67 17.87
N ARG A 163 16.20 -19.48 18.96
CA ARG A 163 16.65 -18.75 20.18
C ARG A 163 17.90 -19.35 20.83
N ALA A 164 18.06 -20.68 20.82
CA ALA A 164 19.17 -21.35 21.49
C ALA A 164 20.54 -21.12 20.83
N GLY A 165 20.58 -20.68 19.57
CA GLY A 165 21.83 -20.46 18.83
C GLY A 165 22.08 -19.01 18.43
N LEU A 166 21.14 -18.11 18.70
CA LEU A 166 21.21 -16.71 18.34
C LEU A 166 20.87 -15.84 19.55
N SER A 167 21.53 -14.71 19.70
CA SER A 167 21.23 -13.73 20.76
C SER A 167 19.92 -12.97 20.45
N LEU A 168 18.80 -13.71 20.38
CA LEU A 168 17.47 -13.17 20.08
C LEU A 168 16.82 -12.65 21.38
N THR A 169 17.40 -11.63 21.97
CA THR A 169 16.80 -10.94 23.13
C THR A 169 15.95 -9.78 22.64
N LEU A 170 14.72 -9.72 23.12
CA LEU A 170 13.86 -8.55 23.01
C LEU A 170 13.79 -7.93 24.39
N ASP A 171 14.24 -6.71 24.52
CA ASP A 171 13.96 -5.88 25.70
C ASP A 171 12.89 -4.86 25.31
N PRO A 172 11.63 -5.08 25.73
CA PRO A 172 10.53 -4.16 25.41
C PRO A 172 10.68 -2.78 26.08
N SER A 173 11.54 -2.66 27.11
CA SER A 173 11.81 -1.41 27.81
C SER A 173 12.87 -0.57 27.09
N ASP A 174 13.61 -1.15 26.16
CA ASP A 174 14.60 -0.43 25.37
C ASP A 174 13.94 0.41 24.27
N LEU A 175 14.28 1.72 24.27
CA LEU A 175 13.76 2.69 23.29
C LEU A 175 14.14 2.33 21.85
N GLN A 176 15.29 1.72 21.62
CA GLN A 176 15.71 1.27 20.30
C GLN A 176 14.78 0.15 19.81
N THR A 177 14.49 -0.83 20.64
CA THR A 177 13.58 -1.94 20.34
C THR A 177 12.19 -1.40 20.02
N ALA A 178 11.65 -0.50 20.85
CA ALA A 178 10.35 0.14 20.58
C ALA A 178 10.32 0.91 19.25
N ARG A 179 11.40 1.66 18.95
CA ARG A 179 11.54 2.37 17.68
C ARG A 179 11.54 1.41 16.48
N VAL A 180 12.32 0.34 16.55
CA VAL A 180 12.45 -0.62 15.45
C VAL A 180 11.14 -1.34 15.20
N LEU A 181 10.46 -1.83 16.23
CA LEU A 181 9.17 -2.52 16.08
C LEU A 181 8.06 -1.58 15.59
N GLY A 182 7.97 -0.39 16.17
CA GLY A 182 7.03 0.64 15.70
C GLY A 182 7.38 1.16 14.30
N GLY A 183 8.66 1.39 14.05
CA GLY A 183 9.20 1.79 12.76
C GLY A 183 8.95 0.77 11.66
N TYR A 184 9.02 -0.53 11.97
CA TYR A 184 8.69 -1.61 11.07
C TYR A 184 7.25 -1.49 10.54
N VAL A 185 6.28 -1.34 11.44
CA VAL A 185 4.87 -1.18 11.06
C VAL A 185 4.67 0.11 10.29
N LEU A 186 5.22 1.22 10.80
CA LEU A 186 5.09 2.54 10.17
C LEU A 186 5.70 2.57 8.76
N TYR A 187 6.87 1.99 8.58
CA TYR A 187 7.53 1.93 7.26
C TYR A 187 6.68 1.17 6.24
N LEU A 188 6.16 -0.01 6.59
CA LEU A 188 5.30 -0.77 5.68
C LEU A 188 3.98 -0.05 5.37
N VAL A 189 3.41 0.69 6.33
CA VAL A 189 2.26 1.58 6.07
C VAL A 189 2.63 2.66 5.06
N LEU A 190 3.78 3.30 5.19
CA LEU A 190 4.25 4.31 4.24
C LEU A 190 4.49 3.73 2.84
N VAL A 191 5.04 2.51 2.74
CA VAL A 191 5.20 1.79 1.47
C VAL A 191 3.84 1.52 0.80
N ALA A 192 2.83 1.10 1.57
CA ALA A 192 1.47 0.92 1.04
C ALA A 192 0.86 2.25 0.58
N LEU A 193 1.07 3.33 1.31
CA LEU A 193 0.62 4.67 0.92
C LEU A 193 1.31 5.17 -0.35
N LEU A 194 2.62 4.90 -0.53
CA LEU A 194 3.33 5.15 -1.78
C LEU A 194 2.67 4.38 -2.93
N GLY A 195 2.41 3.09 -2.74
CA GLY A 195 1.71 2.24 -3.71
C GLY A 195 0.32 2.80 -4.06
N SER A 196 -0.46 3.17 -3.04
CA SER A 196 -1.80 3.75 -3.23
C SER A 196 -1.76 5.07 -4.01
N ALA A 197 -0.82 5.96 -3.69
CA ALA A 197 -0.65 7.22 -4.40
C ALA A 197 -0.25 7.01 -5.87
N LEU A 198 0.70 6.11 -6.12
CA LEU A 198 1.16 5.78 -7.48
C LEU A 198 0.08 5.08 -8.30
N GLY A 199 -0.70 4.17 -7.68
CA GLY A 199 -1.84 3.53 -8.32
C GLY A 199 -2.91 4.53 -8.75
N SER A 200 -3.23 5.48 -7.87
CA SER A 200 -4.16 6.58 -8.15
C SER A 200 -3.64 7.52 -9.25
N LEU A 201 -2.34 7.85 -9.21
CA LEU A 201 -1.69 8.66 -10.24
C LEU A 201 -1.69 7.96 -11.60
N ALA A 202 -1.33 6.69 -11.65
CA ALA A 202 -1.24 5.92 -12.89
C ALA A 202 -2.61 5.56 -13.47
N ARG A 203 -3.70 5.59 -12.67
CA ARG A 203 -5.06 5.15 -13.02
C ARG A 203 -5.10 3.71 -13.52
N GLY A 204 -4.24 2.87 -12.98
CA GLY A 204 -4.20 1.46 -13.33
C GLY A 204 -3.18 0.71 -12.50
N PRO A 205 -3.46 -0.56 -12.15
CA PRO A 205 -2.60 -1.33 -11.26
C PRO A 205 -1.24 -1.63 -11.89
N ALA A 206 -1.17 -1.99 -13.16
CA ALA A 206 0.09 -2.32 -13.82
C ALA A 206 1.07 -1.13 -13.85
N ALA A 207 0.62 0.04 -14.29
CA ALA A 207 1.45 1.24 -14.35
C ALA A 207 1.84 1.73 -12.93
N GLY A 208 0.92 1.64 -11.95
CA GLY A 208 1.20 1.94 -10.55
C GLY A 208 2.28 1.02 -9.96
N LEU A 209 2.22 -0.28 -10.27
CA LEU A 209 3.23 -1.25 -9.84
C LEU A 209 4.60 -0.99 -10.47
N VAL A 210 4.65 -0.75 -11.78
CA VAL A 210 5.92 -0.44 -12.48
C VAL A 210 6.56 0.81 -11.88
N ALA A 211 5.78 1.87 -11.64
CA ALA A 211 6.28 3.10 -11.02
C ALA A 211 6.75 2.85 -9.58
N GLY A 212 6.00 2.08 -8.80
CA GLY A 212 6.35 1.78 -7.41
C GLY A 212 7.58 0.89 -7.27
N VAL A 213 7.68 -0.17 -8.07
CA VAL A 213 8.87 -1.04 -8.11
C VAL A 213 10.07 -0.24 -8.63
N GLY A 214 9.89 0.60 -9.64
CA GLY A 214 10.92 1.51 -10.13
C GLY A 214 11.46 2.42 -9.03
N LEU A 215 10.57 3.08 -8.29
CA LEU A 215 10.94 4.03 -7.23
C LEU A 215 11.60 3.35 -6.02
N VAL A 216 11.02 2.25 -5.53
CA VAL A 216 11.39 1.63 -4.24
C VAL A 216 12.50 0.59 -4.39
N PHE A 217 12.64 -0.03 -5.56
CA PHE A 217 13.63 -1.10 -5.76
C PHE A 217 14.68 -0.77 -6.83
N LEU A 218 14.24 -0.34 -8.03
CA LEU A 218 15.17 -0.16 -9.14
C LEU A 218 16.10 1.04 -8.92
N LEU A 219 15.54 2.19 -8.54
CA LEU A 219 16.36 3.39 -8.30
C LEU A 219 17.35 3.18 -7.16
N GLU A 220 16.99 2.44 -6.13
CA GLU A 220 17.90 2.09 -5.02
C GLU A 220 19.11 1.25 -5.45
N ARG A 221 19.00 0.52 -6.55
CA ARG A 221 20.10 -0.27 -7.11
C ARG A 221 20.94 0.50 -8.11
N VAL A 222 20.30 1.39 -8.87
CA VAL A 222 20.96 2.14 -9.95
C VAL A 222 21.66 3.40 -9.44
N VAL A 223 21.05 4.14 -8.52
CA VAL A 223 21.58 5.43 -8.03
C VAL A 223 22.97 5.29 -7.37
N PRO A 224 23.28 4.27 -6.55
CA PRO A 224 24.63 4.08 -6.00
C PRO A 224 25.70 3.88 -7.07
N LEU A 225 25.36 3.31 -8.23
CA LEU A 225 26.31 3.09 -9.34
C LEU A 225 26.77 4.40 -9.98
N VAL A 226 25.99 5.47 -9.82
CA VAL A 226 26.32 6.81 -10.35
C VAL A 226 27.19 7.60 -9.37
N GLY A 227 27.44 7.08 -8.18
CA GLY A 227 28.26 7.75 -7.17
C GLY A 227 27.63 9.01 -6.58
N ALA A 228 26.30 9.04 -6.44
CA ALA A 228 25.53 10.18 -5.93
C ALA A 228 24.90 9.88 -4.55
N PRO A 229 25.66 9.95 -3.45
CA PRO A 229 25.17 9.57 -2.10
C PRO A 229 23.96 10.37 -1.65
N ALA A 230 23.90 11.67 -1.97
CA ALA A 230 22.75 12.51 -1.62
C ALA A 230 21.45 12.04 -2.27
N LEU A 231 21.51 11.50 -3.51
CA LEU A 231 20.35 10.94 -4.18
C LEU A 231 19.91 9.63 -3.54
N VAL A 232 20.83 8.79 -3.06
CA VAL A 232 20.52 7.57 -2.31
C VAL A 232 19.75 7.92 -1.03
N ALA A 233 20.24 8.91 -0.26
CA ALA A 233 19.60 9.38 0.95
C ALA A 233 18.18 9.97 0.70
N ALA A 234 17.91 10.46 -0.51
CA ALA A 234 16.60 10.99 -0.90
C ALA A 234 15.60 9.93 -1.38
N LEU A 235 16.02 8.66 -1.56
CA LEU A 235 15.13 7.59 -2.01
C LEU A 235 14.25 7.06 -0.86
N PRO A 236 12.93 6.92 -1.07
CA PRO A 236 11.99 6.61 0.01
C PRO A 236 12.18 5.23 0.62
N GLY A 237 12.54 4.23 -0.17
CA GLY A 237 12.74 2.87 0.32
C GLY A 237 14.02 2.74 1.14
N TRP A 238 15.14 3.30 0.65
CA TRP A 238 16.40 3.31 1.39
C TRP A 238 16.29 4.09 2.69
N ALA A 239 15.78 5.32 2.60
CA ALA A 239 15.64 6.21 3.75
C ALA A 239 14.70 5.62 4.82
N GLY A 240 13.57 5.05 4.40
CA GLY A 240 12.60 4.46 5.32
C GLY A 240 13.09 3.21 6.05
N ARG A 241 14.05 2.45 5.48
CA ARG A 241 14.63 1.30 6.16
C ARG A 241 15.50 1.67 7.36
N LEU A 242 16.04 2.88 7.41
CA LEU A 242 16.84 3.33 8.55
C LEU A 242 16.04 3.31 9.86
N VAL A 243 14.72 3.57 9.84
CA VAL A 243 13.91 3.55 11.06
C VAL A 243 13.69 2.13 11.60
N VAL A 244 13.81 1.12 10.72
CA VAL A 244 13.69 -0.31 11.08
C VAL A 244 15.01 -0.91 11.51
N ALA A 245 16.14 -0.28 11.20
CA ALA A 245 17.44 -0.74 11.59
C ALA A 245 17.76 -0.42 13.07
N SER A 246 18.57 -1.27 13.73
CA SER A 246 19.20 -0.92 15.01
C SER A 246 20.10 0.31 14.83
N ASP A 247 20.52 0.97 15.91
CA ASP A 247 21.37 2.16 15.79
C ASP A 247 22.71 1.84 15.10
N ALA A 248 23.29 0.69 15.41
CA ALA A 248 24.50 0.19 14.74
C ALA A 248 24.20 -0.11 13.26
N GLY A 249 23.10 -0.80 12.96
CA GLY A 249 22.68 -1.12 11.60
C GLY A 249 22.33 0.11 10.77
N ALA A 250 21.70 1.12 11.34
CA ALA A 250 21.41 2.39 10.67
C ALA A 250 22.71 3.14 10.33
N THR A 251 23.70 3.15 11.25
CA THR A 251 25.01 3.74 11.02
C THR A 251 25.76 3.01 9.91
N GLU A 252 25.73 1.67 9.92
CA GLU A 252 26.34 0.84 8.87
C GLU A 252 25.70 1.12 7.49
N LEU A 253 24.37 1.13 7.40
CA LEU A 253 23.66 1.44 6.17
C LEU A 253 23.97 2.84 5.65
N ALA A 254 24.04 3.83 6.54
CA ALA A 254 24.40 5.21 6.20
C ALA A 254 25.84 5.33 5.70
N ALA A 255 26.78 4.65 6.36
CA ALA A 255 28.17 4.61 5.94
C ALA A 255 28.37 3.93 4.59
N GLN A 256 27.67 2.81 4.31
CA GLN A 256 27.70 2.14 3.00
C GLN A 256 27.20 3.04 1.87
N ALA A 257 26.22 3.90 2.14
CA ALA A 257 25.73 4.87 1.17
C ALA A 257 26.56 6.17 1.10
N GLY A 258 27.55 6.35 1.98
CA GLY A 258 28.37 7.55 2.05
C GLY A 258 27.61 8.79 2.56
N VAL A 259 26.62 8.59 3.43
CA VAL A 259 25.76 9.65 3.98
C VAL A 259 25.67 9.58 5.50
N GLY A 260 25.39 10.71 6.15
CA GLY A 260 25.20 10.80 7.62
C GLY A 260 23.73 10.84 8.04
N THR A 261 22.84 10.14 7.33
CA THR A 261 21.40 10.20 7.58
C THR A 261 21.01 9.41 8.82
N THR A 262 20.28 10.04 9.74
CA THR A 262 19.72 9.39 10.93
C THR A 262 18.42 8.67 10.64
N PRO A 263 17.97 7.70 11.49
CA PRO A 263 16.67 7.02 11.32
C PRO A 263 15.48 7.96 11.18
N TRP A 264 15.43 9.03 11.96
CA TRP A 264 14.35 9.99 11.92
C TRP A 264 14.35 10.87 10.68
N GLN A 265 15.53 11.25 10.18
CA GLN A 265 15.66 11.94 8.89
C GLN A 265 15.19 11.05 7.75
N GLY A 266 15.57 9.76 7.75
CA GLY A 266 15.10 8.79 6.76
C GLY A 266 13.57 8.62 6.77
N LEU A 267 12.98 8.55 7.97
CA LEU A 267 11.51 8.52 8.09
C LEU A 267 10.88 9.78 7.49
N THR A 268 11.43 10.97 7.79
CA THR A 268 10.94 12.24 7.25
C THR A 268 10.98 12.26 5.72
N VAL A 269 12.06 11.79 5.10
CA VAL A 269 12.18 11.68 3.64
C VAL A 269 11.06 10.80 3.08
N THR A 270 10.80 9.65 3.68
CA THR A 270 9.75 8.73 3.22
C THR A 270 8.35 9.37 3.37
N VAL A 271 8.07 10.06 4.46
CA VAL A 271 6.82 10.79 4.68
C VAL A 271 6.64 11.90 3.64
N VAL A 272 7.70 12.67 3.34
CA VAL A 272 7.66 13.71 2.30
C VAL A 272 7.30 13.12 0.94
N TRP A 273 7.86 11.98 0.55
CA TRP A 273 7.49 11.28 -0.67
C TRP A 273 6.01 10.87 -0.69
N VAL A 274 5.51 10.28 0.40
CA VAL A 274 4.10 9.88 0.52
C VAL A 274 3.19 11.10 0.35
N VAL A 275 3.47 12.18 1.07
CA VAL A 275 2.66 13.40 1.02
C VAL A 275 2.71 14.02 -0.37
N ALA A 276 3.90 14.14 -0.97
CA ALA A 276 4.05 14.70 -2.32
C ALA A 276 3.28 13.92 -3.38
N LEU A 277 3.35 12.59 -3.35
CA LEU A 277 2.63 11.73 -4.31
C LEU A 277 1.11 11.74 -4.08
N LEU A 278 0.65 11.76 -2.82
CA LEU A 278 -0.79 11.90 -2.51
C LEU A 278 -1.32 13.27 -2.95
N LEU A 279 -0.56 14.34 -2.74
CA LEU A 279 -0.92 15.67 -3.24
C LEU A 279 -0.95 15.72 -4.77
N ALA A 280 0.03 15.13 -5.44
CA ALA A 280 0.03 15.01 -6.90
C ALA A 280 -1.20 14.23 -7.41
N ALA A 281 -1.56 13.12 -6.75
CA ALA A 281 -2.77 12.37 -7.06
C ALA A 281 -4.05 13.21 -6.86
N ALA A 282 -4.12 13.95 -5.75
CA ALA A 282 -5.23 14.85 -5.45
C ALA A 282 -5.38 15.97 -6.49
N LEU A 283 -4.28 16.61 -6.88
CA LEU A 283 -4.27 17.64 -7.92
C LEU A 283 -4.69 17.08 -9.29
N ARG A 284 -4.16 15.91 -9.68
CA ARG A 284 -4.56 15.25 -10.92
C ARG A 284 -6.04 14.93 -10.96
N LEU A 285 -6.62 14.47 -9.84
CA LEU A 285 -8.05 14.17 -9.74
C LEU A 285 -8.94 15.43 -9.84
N ARG A 286 -8.44 16.60 -9.42
CA ARG A 286 -9.18 17.88 -9.55
C ARG A 286 -9.26 18.36 -10.98
N HIS A 287 -8.19 18.18 -11.79
CA HIS A 287 -8.09 18.70 -13.15
C HIS A 287 -8.50 17.68 -14.22
N ALA A 288 -8.81 16.45 -13.86
CA ALA A 288 -9.23 15.44 -14.82
C ALA A 288 -10.71 15.56 -15.10
N ASP A 289 -11.07 16.01 -16.28
CA ASP A 289 -12.39 15.80 -16.84
C ASP A 289 -12.57 14.29 -17.14
N VAL A 290 -13.74 13.76 -16.73
CA VAL A 290 -14.11 12.34 -16.95
C VAL A 290 -15.05 12.26 -18.14
#